data_50b7c05800a40f28ce29f8d040bd4976
#
_entry.id   50b7c05800a40f28ce29f8d040bd4976
#
_cell.length_a   1.000
_cell.length_b   1.000
_cell.length_c   1.000
_cell.angle_alpha   90.00
_cell.angle_beta   90.00
_cell.angle_gamma   90.00
#
_symmetry.space_group_name_H-M   'P 1'
#
loop_
_entity.id
_entity.type
_entity.pdbx_description
1 polymer ?
#
loop_
_entity_poly.entity_id
_entity_poly.type
_entity_poly.pdbx_seq_one_letter_code
_entity_poly.pdbx_strand_id
1 'polypeptide(L)'
;MSEEKQFRCRAEVEASFTPEEKAVDATPLTAKEKLQNFWYYYKWHTIIGLFIAFVLIFGVAQCTTKEEPDYTVMTVFDKYVPSEATGKIEDYLEQFGEDINGDGKVVVHIYDASASDDRDIQNANSTRLMAELQRGEVMLFIVDEDNFSRLDNLNVFEKHPDFKDKDGYALNLRYSNLTDELNSVREGFINHDYYVAKRVLKGTDYENTEKFIKSEEKNLKLLDKFIDSLTFKNEE
;
A
#
# COMPACT_ATOMS: atom_id res chain seq x y z
N MET A 1 44.02 48.30 -67.02
CA MET A 1 43.52 47.04 -67.67
C MET A 1 43.24 45.96 -66.62
N SER A 2 42.66 46.33 -65.50
CA SER A 2 42.30 45.34 -64.42
C SER A 2 40.85 45.45 -63.91
N GLU A 3 40.20 46.64 -63.98
CA GLU A 3 38.84 46.79 -63.45
C GLU A 3 37.74 46.30 -64.41
N GLU A 4 37.94 46.44 -65.70
CA GLU A 4 36.95 46.01 -66.71
C GLU A 4 36.82 44.46 -66.79
N LYS A 5 37.88 43.71 -66.47
CA LYS A 5 37.80 42.24 -66.39
C LYS A 5 37.12 41.76 -65.19
N GLN A 6 37.22 42.45 -64.04
CA GLN A 6 36.51 42.07 -62.81
C GLN A 6 34.99 42.26 -62.90
N PHE A 7 34.56 43.33 -63.58
CA PHE A 7 33.13 43.59 -63.80
C PHE A 7 32.47 42.57 -64.73
N ARG A 8 33.17 42.12 -65.79
CA ARG A 8 32.65 41.11 -66.71
C ARG A 8 32.54 39.72 -65.99
N CYS A 9 33.49 39.31 -65.22
CA CYS A 9 33.41 38.07 -64.44
C CYS A 9 32.25 38.07 -63.43
N ARG A 10 31.96 39.28 -62.86
CA ARG A 10 30.87 39.35 -61.86
C ARG A 10 29.50 39.28 -62.52
N ALA A 11 29.34 39.93 -63.70
CA ALA A 11 28.10 39.88 -64.48
C ALA A 11 27.83 38.47 -65.06
N GLU A 12 28.86 37.72 -65.46
CA GLU A 12 28.72 36.35 -65.93
C GLU A 12 28.39 35.36 -64.79
N VAL A 13 28.91 35.61 -63.60
CA VAL A 13 28.56 34.78 -62.42
C VAL A 13 27.14 35.07 -61.94
N GLU A 14 26.71 36.34 -61.98
CA GLU A 14 25.31 36.66 -61.61
C GLU A 14 24.30 36.16 -62.66
N ALA A 15 24.66 36.08 -63.93
CA ALA A 15 23.80 35.54 -64.99
C ALA A 15 23.67 34.03 -64.99
N SER A 16 24.56 33.31 -64.28
CA SER A 16 24.50 31.84 -64.13
C SER A 16 23.62 31.39 -62.94
N PHE A 17 23.21 32.36 -62.10
CA PHE A 17 22.23 32.12 -61.02
C PHE A 17 20.84 32.56 -61.44
N THR A 18 20.31 32.04 -62.53
CA THR A 18 18.85 31.96 -62.66
C THR A 18 18.38 30.81 -61.76
N PRO A 19 17.58 31.07 -60.73
CA PRO A 19 16.91 29.96 -60.06
C PRO A 19 15.97 29.35 -61.10
N GLU A 20 16.33 28.21 -61.67
CA GLU A 20 15.32 27.33 -62.21
C GLU A 20 14.35 27.06 -61.05
N GLU A 21 13.28 27.81 -61.05
CA GLU A 21 12.09 27.54 -60.28
C GLU A 21 11.58 26.19 -60.78
N LYS A 22 12.12 25.12 -60.24
CA LYS A 22 11.50 23.81 -60.35
C LYS A 22 10.14 23.99 -59.73
N ALA A 23 9.15 24.21 -60.57
CA ALA A 23 7.77 24.08 -60.19
C ALA A 23 7.67 22.66 -59.57
N VAL A 24 7.68 22.62 -58.25
CA VAL A 24 7.38 21.40 -57.51
C VAL A 24 5.93 21.09 -57.85
N ASP A 25 5.77 20.12 -58.72
CA ASP A 25 4.45 19.61 -59.14
C ASP A 25 3.75 19.18 -57.82
N ALA A 26 2.89 20.05 -57.32
CA ALA A 26 2.18 19.85 -56.07
C ALA A 26 1.02 18.87 -56.31
N THR A 27 1.37 17.67 -56.73
CA THR A 27 0.41 16.58 -56.71
C THR A 27 0.06 16.33 -55.20
N PRO A 28 -1.23 16.34 -54.86
CA PRO A 28 -1.62 16.15 -53.48
C PRO A 28 -1.11 14.78 -52.99
N LEU A 29 -0.21 14.80 -52.02
CA LEU A 29 0.37 13.61 -51.37
C LEU A 29 -0.74 12.62 -50.97
N THR A 30 -0.61 11.39 -51.38
CA THR A 30 -1.52 10.33 -50.95
C THR A 30 -1.46 10.18 -49.44
N ALA A 31 -2.51 9.64 -48.84
CA ALA A 31 -2.56 9.42 -47.37
C ALA A 31 -1.34 8.62 -46.86
N LYS A 32 -0.84 7.68 -47.67
CA LYS A 32 0.33 6.88 -47.38
C LYS A 32 1.64 7.70 -47.38
N GLU A 33 1.80 8.61 -48.33
CA GLU A 33 2.97 9.49 -48.42
C GLU A 33 2.97 10.54 -47.29
N LYS A 34 1.79 11.04 -46.93
CA LYS A 34 1.63 11.94 -45.76
C LYS A 34 2.04 11.26 -44.48
N LEU A 35 1.61 9.99 -44.29
CA LEU A 35 1.97 9.21 -43.12
C LEU A 35 3.48 8.87 -43.06
N GLN A 36 4.06 8.58 -44.24
CA GLN A 36 5.48 8.25 -44.35
C GLN A 36 6.36 9.48 -44.10
N ASN A 37 5.94 10.65 -44.55
CA ASN A 37 6.61 11.92 -44.29
C ASN A 37 6.49 12.35 -42.80
N PHE A 38 5.28 12.20 -42.23
CA PHE A 38 5.06 12.44 -40.80
C PHE A 38 5.96 11.52 -39.94
N TRP A 39 6.01 10.23 -40.26
CA TRP A 39 6.84 9.26 -39.52
C TRP A 39 8.33 9.60 -39.63
N TYR A 40 8.81 10.01 -40.79
CA TYR A 40 10.20 10.37 -40.99
C TYR A 40 10.63 11.55 -40.11
N TYR A 41 9.82 12.60 -40.00
CA TYR A 41 10.15 13.80 -39.24
C TYR A 41 9.80 13.70 -37.75
N TYR A 42 8.72 13.03 -37.41
CA TYR A 42 8.16 13.05 -36.05
C TYR A 42 8.27 11.72 -35.29
N LYS A 43 8.95 10.70 -35.82
CA LYS A 43 9.07 9.39 -35.17
C LYS A 43 9.53 9.46 -33.72
N TRP A 44 10.53 10.28 -33.42
CA TRP A 44 11.05 10.43 -32.07
C TRP A 44 10.07 11.15 -31.14
N HIS A 45 9.44 12.21 -31.62
CA HIS A 45 8.42 12.94 -30.84
C HIS A 45 7.19 12.08 -30.59
N THR A 46 6.77 11.29 -31.59
CA THR A 46 5.64 10.36 -31.43
C THR A 46 5.96 9.26 -30.43
N ILE A 47 7.17 8.67 -30.48
CA ILE A 47 7.60 7.63 -29.55
C ILE A 47 7.67 8.19 -28.13
N ILE A 48 8.28 9.38 -27.96
CA ILE A 48 8.37 10.04 -26.65
C ILE A 48 6.98 10.38 -26.11
N GLY A 49 6.11 10.96 -26.95
CA GLY A 49 4.73 11.28 -26.57
C GLY A 49 3.93 10.04 -26.16
N LEU A 50 4.07 8.94 -26.88
CA LEU A 50 3.41 7.67 -26.57
C LEU A 50 3.96 7.06 -25.28
N PHE A 51 5.26 7.18 -25.05
CA PHE A 51 5.90 6.73 -23.83
C PHE A 51 5.41 7.54 -22.60
N ILE A 52 5.35 8.88 -22.74
CA ILE A 52 4.81 9.74 -21.66
C ILE A 52 3.35 9.39 -21.37
N ALA A 53 2.52 9.22 -22.41
CA ALA A 53 1.12 8.82 -22.25
C ALA A 53 1.01 7.45 -21.56
N PHE A 54 1.84 6.49 -21.93
CA PHE A 54 1.89 5.18 -21.28
C PHE A 54 2.26 5.29 -19.80
N VAL A 55 3.29 6.06 -19.45
CA VAL A 55 3.71 6.28 -18.05
C VAL A 55 2.61 6.95 -17.24
N LEU A 56 1.91 7.94 -17.83
CA LEU A 56 0.79 8.62 -17.16
C LEU A 56 -0.38 7.67 -16.91
N ILE A 57 -0.80 6.91 -17.94
CA ILE A 57 -1.89 5.94 -17.83
C ILE A 57 -1.53 4.85 -16.79
N PHE A 58 -0.30 4.33 -16.85
CA PHE A 58 0.16 3.30 -15.92
C PHE A 58 0.28 3.85 -14.49
N GLY A 59 0.76 5.09 -14.34
CA GLY A 59 0.84 5.77 -13.03
C GLY A 59 -0.54 6.00 -12.41
N VAL A 60 -1.51 6.48 -13.19
CA VAL A 60 -2.89 6.65 -12.72
C VAL A 60 -3.52 5.29 -12.38
N ALA A 61 -3.34 4.27 -13.23
CA ALA A 61 -3.85 2.93 -12.97
C ALA A 61 -3.26 2.34 -11.67
N GLN A 62 -1.97 2.52 -11.40
CA GLN A 62 -1.37 2.07 -10.14
C GLN A 62 -1.86 2.84 -8.91
N CYS A 63 -2.14 4.14 -9.04
CA CYS A 63 -2.70 4.92 -7.93
C CYS A 63 -4.13 4.51 -7.58
N THR A 64 -4.94 4.13 -8.58
CA THR A 64 -6.33 3.70 -8.36
C THR A 64 -6.46 2.23 -7.92
N THR A 65 -5.40 1.44 -8.05
CA THR A 65 -5.41 0.01 -7.68
C THR A 65 -4.87 -0.24 -6.26
N LYS A 66 -4.35 0.78 -5.57
CA LYS A 66 -3.97 0.65 -4.16
C LYS A 66 -5.24 0.63 -3.32
N GLU A 67 -5.60 -0.55 -2.84
CA GLU A 67 -6.62 -0.69 -1.83
C GLU A 67 -6.07 -0.06 -0.53
N GLU A 68 -6.69 1.01 -0.06
CA GLU A 68 -6.39 1.59 1.24
C GLU A 68 -7.18 0.82 2.29
N PRO A 69 -6.53 0.19 3.29
CA PRO A 69 -7.24 -0.57 4.30
C PRO A 69 -8.09 0.34 5.18
N ASP A 70 -9.29 -0.12 5.50
CA ASP A 70 -10.17 0.54 6.48
C ASP A 70 -9.66 0.39 7.89
N TYR A 71 -9.08 -0.77 8.18
CA TYR A 71 -8.52 -1.13 9.47
C TYR A 71 -7.13 -1.72 9.34
N THR A 72 -6.32 -1.46 10.34
CA THR A 72 -5.00 -2.06 10.44
C THR A 72 -4.85 -2.71 11.81
N VAL A 73 -4.51 -3.99 11.82
CA VAL A 73 -4.27 -4.79 13.03
C VAL A 73 -2.84 -5.30 12.99
N MET A 74 -2.17 -5.35 14.12
CA MET A 74 -0.80 -5.85 14.20
C MET A 74 -0.77 -7.21 14.89
N THR A 75 -0.10 -8.16 14.26
CA THR A 75 0.22 -9.45 14.88
C THR A 75 1.67 -9.45 15.35
N VAL A 76 1.91 -9.92 16.59
CA VAL A 76 3.24 -10.04 17.16
C VAL A 76 3.35 -11.35 17.92
N PHE A 77 3.92 -12.37 17.29
CA PHE A 77 4.15 -13.70 17.87
C PHE A 77 5.64 -14.01 17.95
N ASP A 78 6.04 -14.82 18.87
CA ASP A 78 7.41 -15.34 19.00
C ASP A 78 7.76 -16.41 17.96
N LYS A 79 6.80 -16.75 17.09
CA LYS A 79 6.91 -17.74 16.02
C LYS A 79 6.48 -17.16 14.68
N TYR A 80 7.00 -17.75 13.62
CA TYR A 80 6.60 -17.41 12.26
C TYR A 80 5.09 -17.63 12.04
N VAL A 81 4.43 -16.61 11.50
CA VAL A 81 3.03 -16.65 11.09
C VAL A 81 2.95 -16.84 9.58
N PRO A 82 2.35 -17.93 9.09
CA PRO A 82 2.12 -18.12 7.66
C PRO A 82 1.19 -17.04 7.10
N SER A 83 1.42 -16.61 5.86
CA SER A 83 0.56 -15.62 5.18
C SER A 83 -0.91 -16.08 5.05
N GLU A 84 -1.14 -17.40 4.97
CA GLU A 84 -2.49 -17.95 4.99
C GLU A 84 -3.18 -17.73 6.34
N ALA A 85 -2.44 -17.73 7.44
CA ALA A 85 -3.01 -17.46 8.77
C ALA A 85 -3.33 -15.97 8.92
N THR A 86 -2.46 -15.07 8.47
CA THR A 86 -2.79 -13.63 8.45
C THR A 86 -3.99 -13.34 7.58
N GLY A 87 -4.11 -13.95 6.39
CA GLY A 87 -5.28 -13.84 5.54
C GLY A 87 -6.58 -14.33 6.20
N LYS A 88 -6.51 -15.40 7.00
CA LYS A 88 -7.66 -15.86 7.79
C LYS A 88 -8.11 -14.84 8.85
N ILE A 89 -7.16 -14.18 9.49
CA ILE A 89 -7.49 -13.11 10.46
C ILE A 89 -8.11 -11.91 9.73
N GLU A 90 -7.58 -11.53 8.58
CA GLU A 90 -8.12 -10.47 7.73
C GLU A 90 -9.57 -10.80 7.33
N ASP A 91 -9.81 -11.95 6.68
CA ASP A 91 -11.13 -12.43 6.26
C ASP A 91 -12.15 -12.51 7.43
N TYR A 92 -11.66 -12.90 8.61
CA TYR A 92 -12.51 -12.98 9.80
C TYR A 92 -12.93 -11.61 10.30
N LEU A 93 -11.99 -10.67 10.39
CA LEU A 93 -12.24 -9.31 10.89
C LEU A 93 -13.04 -8.47 9.90
N GLU A 94 -12.88 -8.66 8.59
CA GLU A 94 -13.63 -7.95 7.55
C GLU A 94 -15.14 -8.15 7.66
N GLN A 95 -15.60 -9.28 8.20
CA GLN A 95 -17.02 -9.56 8.42
C GLN A 95 -17.67 -8.59 9.41
N PHE A 96 -16.92 -7.94 10.26
CA PHE A 96 -17.39 -7.03 11.32
C PHE A 96 -17.07 -5.57 11.05
N GLY A 97 -16.20 -5.30 10.10
CA GLY A 97 -15.77 -3.96 9.71
C GLY A 97 -16.88 -3.17 9.01
N GLU A 98 -16.64 -1.87 8.90
CA GLU A 98 -17.45 -0.94 8.10
C GLU A 98 -16.55 -0.33 7.02
N ASP A 99 -17.10 -0.15 5.82
CA ASP A 99 -16.40 0.59 4.75
C ASP A 99 -16.18 2.05 5.19
N ILE A 100 -14.94 2.39 5.45
CA ILE A 100 -14.56 3.68 6.01
C ILE A 100 -14.14 4.66 4.92
N ASN A 101 -13.49 4.13 3.87
CA ASN A 101 -12.96 4.92 2.78
C ASN A 101 -13.99 5.16 1.66
N GLY A 102 -15.13 4.43 1.66
CA GLY A 102 -16.24 4.59 0.73
C GLY A 102 -16.00 3.96 -0.64
N ASP A 103 -15.09 2.98 -0.72
CA ASP A 103 -14.78 2.29 -1.99
C ASP A 103 -15.71 1.08 -2.27
N GLY A 104 -16.61 0.77 -1.34
CA GLY A 104 -17.60 -0.32 -1.44
C GLY A 104 -17.07 -1.66 -0.96
N LYS A 105 -15.91 -1.68 -0.31
CA LYS A 105 -15.31 -2.88 0.29
C LYS A 105 -14.97 -2.60 1.75
N VAL A 106 -14.83 -3.64 2.53
CA VAL A 106 -14.20 -3.59 3.86
C VAL A 106 -12.89 -4.32 3.75
N VAL A 107 -11.80 -3.62 4.01
CA VAL A 107 -10.44 -4.18 3.93
C VAL A 107 -9.76 -4.04 5.27
N VAL A 108 -9.40 -5.18 5.86
CA VAL A 108 -8.56 -5.26 7.06
C VAL A 108 -7.17 -5.69 6.64
N HIS A 109 -6.17 -4.96 7.05
CA HIS A 109 -4.77 -5.30 6.77
C HIS A 109 -4.03 -5.72 8.03
N ILE A 110 -3.40 -6.88 7.98
CA ILE A 110 -2.57 -7.37 9.08
C ILE A 110 -1.11 -6.94 8.86
N TYR A 111 -0.60 -6.13 9.79
CA TYR A 111 0.83 -5.89 9.89
C TYR A 111 1.48 -6.96 10.75
N ASP A 112 2.04 -7.96 10.09
CA ASP A 112 2.79 -8.99 10.81
C ASP A 112 4.17 -8.48 11.21
N ALA A 113 4.41 -8.46 12.53
CA ALA A 113 5.68 -8.14 13.15
C ALA A 113 6.21 -9.31 14.01
N SER A 114 5.75 -10.51 13.70
CA SER A 114 6.13 -11.73 14.41
C SER A 114 7.58 -12.13 14.14
N ALA A 115 8.10 -13.01 14.98
CA ALA A 115 9.45 -13.53 14.86
C ALA A 115 9.66 -14.32 13.56
N SER A 116 10.88 -14.30 13.07
CA SER A 116 11.30 -15.05 11.88
C SER A 116 12.69 -15.65 12.09
N ASP A 117 12.90 -16.84 11.55
CA ASP A 117 14.22 -17.46 11.50
C ASP A 117 15.17 -16.75 10.53
N ASP A 118 14.61 -16.02 9.56
CA ASP A 118 15.39 -15.16 8.66
C ASP A 118 15.73 -13.85 9.37
N ARG A 119 17.04 -13.56 9.47
CA ARG A 119 17.55 -12.40 10.20
C ARG A 119 17.12 -11.08 9.58
N ASP A 120 17.03 -11.00 8.25
CA ASP A 120 16.65 -9.76 7.57
C ASP A 120 15.17 -9.48 7.77
N ILE A 121 14.32 -10.52 7.71
CA ILE A 121 12.90 -10.44 8.03
C ILE A 121 12.70 -10.07 9.50
N GLN A 122 13.45 -10.70 10.42
CA GLN A 122 13.39 -10.39 11.85
C GLN A 122 13.73 -8.93 12.14
N ASN A 123 14.77 -8.39 11.51
CA ASN A 123 15.16 -6.99 11.66
C ASN A 123 14.08 -6.06 11.08
N ALA A 124 13.52 -6.41 9.93
CA ALA A 124 12.44 -5.64 9.30
C ALA A 124 11.19 -5.61 10.18
N ASN A 125 10.77 -6.75 10.74
CA ASN A 125 9.62 -6.87 11.63
C ASN A 125 9.83 -6.08 12.94
N SER A 126 11.01 -6.18 13.54
CA SER A 126 11.34 -5.40 14.74
C SER A 126 11.32 -3.88 14.46
N THR A 127 11.85 -3.46 13.33
CA THR A 127 11.83 -2.06 12.91
C THR A 127 10.40 -1.58 12.65
N ARG A 128 9.57 -2.41 11.99
CA ARG A 128 8.15 -2.13 11.76
C ARG A 128 7.40 -1.94 13.08
N LEU A 129 7.55 -2.89 14.01
CA LEU A 129 6.92 -2.78 15.33
C LEU A 129 7.27 -1.47 16.02
N MET A 130 8.56 -1.12 16.09
CA MET A 130 8.99 0.13 16.72
C MET A 130 8.45 1.37 16.01
N ALA A 131 8.42 1.37 14.68
CA ALA A 131 7.86 2.46 13.91
C ALA A 131 6.36 2.65 14.16
N GLU A 132 5.59 1.57 14.24
CA GLU A 132 4.15 1.63 14.52
C GLU A 132 3.86 2.04 15.95
N LEU A 133 4.66 1.59 16.92
CA LEU A 133 4.55 2.08 18.31
C LEU A 133 4.80 3.58 18.41
N GLN A 134 5.68 4.14 17.58
CA GLN A 134 5.92 5.60 17.53
C GLN A 134 4.82 6.33 16.76
N ARG A 135 4.37 5.82 15.63
CA ARG A 135 3.32 6.46 14.81
C ARG A 135 1.93 6.39 15.42
N GLY A 136 1.65 5.35 16.19
CA GLY A 136 0.36 5.16 16.84
C GLY A 136 -0.81 4.90 15.90
N GLU A 137 -0.58 4.48 14.68
CA GLU A 137 -1.64 4.27 13.69
C GLU A 137 -2.39 2.96 13.90
N VAL A 138 -1.71 1.94 14.43
CA VAL A 138 -2.32 0.65 14.77
C VAL A 138 -2.95 0.71 16.15
N MET A 139 -4.23 0.39 16.25
CA MET A 139 -5.01 0.43 17.48
C MET A 139 -5.23 -0.95 18.11
N LEU A 140 -5.28 -2.00 17.29
CA LEU A 140 -5.55 -3.35 17.71
C LEU A 140 -4.34 -4.25 17.49
N PHE A 141 -4.05 -5.06 18.49
CA PHE A 141 -2.94 -6.00 18.50
C PHE A 141 -3.44 -7.41 18.78
N ILE A 142 -2.89 -8.38 18.07
CA ILE A 142 -3.04 -9.81 18.37
C ILE A 142 -1.65 -10.34 18.71
N VAL A 143 -1.45 -10.75 19.95
CA VAL A 143 -0.12 -11.04 20.49
C VAL A 143 -0.12 -12.33 21.30
N ASP A 144 0.99 -13.04 21.35
CA ASP A 144 1.18 -14.13 22.29
C ASP A 144 1.53 -13.63 23.71
N GLU A 145 1.64 -14.53 24.65
CA GLU A 145 1.89 -14.24 26.07
C GLU A 145 3.16 -13.41 26.31
N ASP A 146 4.26 -13.81 25.66
CA ASP A 146 5.57 -13.17 25.87
C ASP A 146 5.59 -11.76 25.29
N ASN A 147 5.04 -11.59 24.09
CA ASN A 147 4.94 -10.29 23.45
C ASN A 147 3.91 -9.38 24.14
N PHE A 148 2.79 -9.94 24.66
CA PHE A 148 1.87 -9.16 25.48
C PHE A 148 2.61 -8.59 26.69
N SER A 149 3.30 -9.43 27.46
CA SER A 149 4.03 -8.98 28.65
C SER A 149 5.12 -7.95 28.34
N ARG A 150 5.80 -8.10 27.21
CA ARG A 150 6.82 -7.13 26.75
C ARG A 150 6.21 -5.77 26.40
N LEU A 151 5.10 -5.75 25.66
CA LEU A 151 4.44 -4.53 25.23
C LEU A 151 3.70 -3.84 26.39
N ASP A 152 3.10 -4.60 27.29
CA ASP A 152 2.43 -4.08 28.49
C ASP A 152 3.42 -3.37 29.43
N ASN A 153 4.63 -3.91 29.59
CA ASN A 153 5.72 -3.24 30.30
C ASN A 153 6.13 -1.88 29.70
N LEU A 154 5.80 -1.64 28.43
CA LEU A 154 5.97 -0.35 27.76
C LEU A 154 4.72 0.53 27.85
N ASN A 155 3.70 0.10 28.59
CA ASN A 155 2.40 0.78 28.72
C ASN A 155 1.71 1.01 27.35
N VAL A 156 1.80 0.02 26.46
CA VAL A 156 1.19 0.10 25.11
C VAL A 156 -0.32 -0.10 25.19
N PHE A 157 -0.81 -0.91 26.14
CA PHE A 157 -2.19 -1.35 26.17
C PHE A 157 -3.05 -0.59 27.19
N GLU A 158 -4.34 -0.55 26.95
CA GLU A 158 -5.33 -0.01 27.88
C GLU A 158 -6.47 -1.00 28.14
N LYS A 159 -7.18 -0.76 29.24
CA LYS A 159 -8.30 -1.60 29.66
C LYS A 159 -9.50 -1.44 28.74
N HIS A 160 -10.18 -2.56 28.51
CA HIS A 160 -11.48 -2.59 27.84
C HIS A 160 -12.50 -3.32 28.71
N PRO A 161 -13.79 -2.88 28.73
CA PRO A 161 -14.81 -3.49 29.61
C PRO A 161 -15.02 -4.99 29.40
N ASP A 162 -14.87 -5.45 28.16
CA ASP A 162 -15.09 -6.84 27.78
C ASP A 162 -13.83 -7.71 27.82
N PHE A 163 -12.69 -7.14 28.14
CA PHE A 163 -11.46 -7.90 28.38
C PHE A 163 -11.49 -8.53 29.77
N LYS A 164 -11.36 -9.87 29.78
CA LYS A 164 -11.45 -10.66 31.01
C LYS A 164 -10.09 -11.14 31.50
N ASP A 165 -9.08 -11.06 30.66
CA ASP A 165 -7.75 -11.55 30.94
C ASP A 165 -6.79 -10.37 31.20
N LYS A 166 -5.61 -10.70 31.76
CA LYS A 166 -4.55 -9.71 32.01
C LYS A 166 -5.05 -8.46 32.76
N ASP A 167 -5.85 -8.66 33.79
CA ASP A 167 -6.44 -7.56 34.61
C ASP A 167 -7.30 -6.57 33.79
N GLY A 168 -7.88 -7.02 32.70
CA GLY A 168 -8.73 -6.22 31.81
C GLY A 168 -8.00 -5.53 30.66
N TYR A 169 -6.73 -5.90 30.39
CA TYR A 169 -5.95 -5.34 29.30
C TYR A 169 -5.99 -6.18 28.01
N ALA A 170 -6.47 -7.42 28.10
CA ALA A 170 -6.56 -8.33 26.96
C ALA A 170 -7.69 -9.33 27.09
N LEU A 171 -8.05 -9.96 25.96
CA LEU A 171 -8.94 -11.09 25.89
C LEU A 171 -8.19 -12.28 25.29
N ASN A 172 -8.14 -13.41 26.01
CA ASN A 172 -7.52 -14.65 25.52
C ASN A 172 -8.38 -15.26 24.42
N LEU A 173 -7.76 -15.55 23.28
CA LEU A 173 -8.42 -16.10 22.10
C LEU A 173 -8.19 -17.61 21.92
N ARG A 174 -7.42 -18.27 22.78
CA ARG A 174 -6.97 -19.66 22.59
C ARG A 174 -8.08 -20.66 22.31
N TYR A 175 -9.21 -20.51 23.00
CA TYR A 175 -10.36 -21.42 22.87
C TYR A 175 -11.50 -20.85 22.03
N SER A 176 -11.22 -19.78 21.27
CA SER A 176 -12.20 -19.14 20.41
C SER A 176 -12.36 -19.89 19.08
N ASN A 177 -13.46 -19.62 18.40
CA ASN A 177 -13.69 -20.07 17.03
C ASN A 177 -12.64 -19.54 16.03
N LEU A 178 -12.01 -18.40 16.31
CA LEU A 178 -10.88 -17.92 15.51
C LEU A 178 -9.68 -18.89 15.57
N THR A 179 -9.42 -19.48 16.71
CA THR A 179 -8.37 -20.49 16.85
C THR A 179 -8.63 -21.73 15.97
N ASP A 180 -9.88 -22.14 15.85
CA ASP A 180 -10.25 -23.25 14.96
C ASP A 180 -9.94 -22.91 13.49
N GLU A 181 -10.26 -21.68 13.08
CA GLU A 181 -9.94 -21.18 11.75
C GLU A 181 -8.44 -21.15 11.49
N LEU A 182 -7.65 -20.65 12.43
CA LEU A 182 -6.19 -20.57 12.31
C LEU A 182 -5.56 -21.97 12.30
N ASN A 183 -6.06 -22.90 13.12
CA ASN A 183 -5.58 -24.27 13.14
C ASN A 183 -6.01 -25.07 11.89
N SER A 184 -7.00 -24.58 11.11
CA SER A 184 -7.34 -25.17 9.83
C SER A 184 -6.26 -24.94 8.76
N VAL A 185 -5.47 -23.88 8.89
CA VAL A 185 -4.32 -23.59 8.01
C VAL A 185 -3.18 -24.57 8.27
N ARG A 186 -2.88 -24.79 9.54
CA ARG A 186 -1.86 -25.72 10.00
C ARG A 186 -2.27 -26.29 11.34
N GLU A 187 -2.40 -27.62 11.41
CA GLU A 187 -2.74 -28.31 12.66
C GLU A 187 -1.78 -27.92 13.78
N GLY A 188 -2.34 -27.47 14.91
CA GLY A 188 -1.58 -27.04 16.07
C GLY A 188 -0.78 -25.76 15.89
N PHE A 189 -1.13 -24.93 14.91
CA PHE A 189 -0.50 -23.61 14.71
C PHE A 189 -0.66 -22.76 15.98
N ILE A 190 -1.89 -22.66 16.50
CA ILE A 190 -2.17 -22.05 17.79
C ILE A 190 -2.40 -23.15 18.83
N ASN A 191 -1.43 -23.35 19.69
CA ASN A 191 -1.48 -24.30 20.80
C ASN A 191 -1.11 -23.68 22.16
N HIS A 192 -1.01 -22.36 22.22
CA HIS A 192 -0.66 -21.54 23.37
C HIS A 192 -1.62 -20.36 23.49
N ASP A 193 -1.55 -19.66 24.62
CA ASP A 193 -2.36 -18.47 24.84
C ASP A 193 -1.93 -17.34 23.91
N TYR A 194 -2.90 -16.70 23.32
CA TYR A 194 -2.72 -15.48 22.54
C TYR A 194 -3.92 -14.55 22.77
N TYR A 195 -3.69 -13.28 22.61
CA TYR A 195 -4.60 -12.25 23.11
C TYR A 195 -4.88 -11.19 22.05
N VAL A 196 -6.12 -10.68 22.05
CA VAL A 196 -6.39 -9.38 21.46
C VAL A 196 -6.25 -8.31 22.53
N ALA A 197 -5.57 -7.22 22.20
CA ALA A 197 -5.37 -6.09 23.08
C ALA A 197 -5.54 -4.78 22.31
N LYS A 198 -5.98 -3.74 23.02
CA LYS A 198 -6.19 -2.40 22.46
C LYS A 198 -5.08 -1.46 22.91
N ARG A 199 -4.60 -0.62 21.99
CA ARG A 199 -3.59 0.39 22.27
C ARG A 199 -4.16 1.52 23.14
N VAL A 200 -3.34 2.02 24.09
CA VAL A 200 -3.63 3.21 24.84
C VAL A 200 -3.46 4.46 23.97
N LEU A 201 -4.43 5.36 24.00
CA LEU A 201 -4.32 6.70 23.44
C LEU A 201 -4.19 7.76 24.53
N LYS A 202 -4.87 7.56 25.65
CA LYS A 202 -4.88 8.49 26.76
C LYS A 202 -3.48 8.67 27.34
N GLY A 203 -3.06 9.93 27.47
CA GLY A 203 -1.72 10.27 27.96
C GLY A 203 -0.61 10.19 26.91
N THR A 204 -0.92 9.91 25.65
CA THR A 204 0.01 9.97 24.53
C THR A 204 -0.10 11.30 23.78
N ASP A 205 0.88 11.60 22.91
CA ASP A 205 0.85 12.78 22.03
C ASP A 205 -0.34 12.77 21.05
N TYR A 206 -1.04 11.63 20.94
CA TYR A 206 -2.15 11.40 20.01
C TYR A 206 -3.52 11.65 20.64
N GLU A 207 -3.63 11.74 21.94
CA GLU A 207 -4.90 11.81 22.69
C GLU A 207 -5.88 12.88 22.17
N ASN A 208 -5.37 14.03 21.74
CA ASN A 208 -6.18 15.13 21.24
C ASN A 208 -6.15 15.31 19.72
N THR A 209 -5.62 14.36 19.00
CA THR A 209 -5.52 14.43 17.55
C THR A 209 -6.79 13.88 16.92
N GLU A 210 -7.52 14.71 16.17
CA GLU A 210 -8.82 14.33 15.56
C GLU A 210 -8.75 13.05 14.72
N LYS A 211 -7.64 12.85 13.98
CA LYS A 211 -7.37 11.63 13.19
C LYS A 211 -7.42 10.39 14.08
N PHE A 212 -6.73 10.42 15.23
CA PHE A 212 -6.61 9.27 16.13
C PHE A 212 -7.89 9.00 16.89
N ILE A 213 -8.60 10.04 17.32
CA ILE A 213 -9.91 9.90 18.00
C ILE A 213 -10.91 9.21 17.07
N LYS A 214 -10.98 9.63 15.79
CA LYS A 214 -11.85 8.98 14.80
C LYS A 214 -11.42 7.53 14.50
N SER A 215 -10.12 7.28 14.40
CA SER A 215 -9.59 5.94 14.21
C SER A 215 -9.90 5.05 15.41
N GLU A 216 -9.74 5.55 16.62
CA GLU A 216 -10.08 4.83 17.86
C GLU A 216 -11.55 4.43 17.90
N GLU A 217 -12.48 5.36 17.64
CA GLU A 217 -13.91 5.10 17.64
C GLU A 217 -14.29 3.97 16.66
N LYS A 218 -13.68 3.96 15.48
CA LYS A 218 -13.92 2.94 14.46
C LYS A 218 -13.33 1.58 14.85
N ASN A 219 -12.10 1.57 15.37
CA ASN A 219 -11.46 0.35 15.84
C ASN A 219 -12.17 -0.24 17.07
N LEU A 220 -12.74 0.59 17.94
CA LEU A 220 -13.59 0.13 19.04
C LEU A 220 -14.85 -0.59 18.54
N LYS A 221 -15.54 -0.01 17.57
CA LYS A 221 -16.73 -0.66 16.97
C LYS A 221 -16.38 -2.00 16.33
N LEU A 222 -15.24 -2.09 15.64
CA LEU A 222 -14.74 -3.34 15.09
C LEU A 222 -14.45 -4.34 16.21
N LEU A 223 -13.74 -3.91 17.25
CA LEU A 223 -13.38 -4.74 18.39
C LEU A 223 -14.62 -5.27 19.13
N ASP A 224 -15.61 -4.43 19.41
CA ASP A 224 -16.85 -4.81 20.08
C ASP A 224 -17.58 -5.91 19.29
N LYS A 225 -17.78 -5.69 17.99
CA LYS A 225 -18.42 -6.69 17.11
C LYS A 225 -17.60 -7.98 16.99
N PHE A 226 -16.29 -7.87 16.95
CA PHE A 226 -15.39 -9.03 16.93
C PHE A 226 -15.54 -9.83 18.21
N ILE A 227 -15.48 -9.18 19.39
CA ILE A 227 -15.66 -9.86 20.69
C ILE A 227 -17.01 -10.55 20.78
N ASP A 228 -18.08 -9.86 20.36
CA ASP A 228 -19.45 -10.40 20.35
C ASP A 228 -19.59 -11.65 19.45
N SER A 229 -18.77 -11.76 18.43
CA SER A 229 -18.79 -12.89 17.48
C SER A 229 -18.01 -14.11 17.99
N LEU A 230 -17.16 -13.91 18.99
CA LEU A 230 -16.34 -15.01 19.52
C LEU A 230 -17.18 -16.01 20.30
N THR A 231 -17.03 -17.26 19.96
CA THR A 231 -17.55 -18.39 20.71
C THR A 231 -16.41 -19.15 21.33
N PHE A 232 -16.47 -19.36 22.64
CA PHE A 232 -15.42 -20.04 23.38
C PHE A 232 -15.85 -21.48 23.71
N LYS A 233 -14.96 -22.42 23.46
CA LYS A 233 -15.13 -23.80 23.92
C LYS A 233 -14.75 -23.89 25.39
N ASN A 234 -15.45 -24.75 26.14
CA ASN A 234 -15.02 -25.04 27.50
C ASN A 234 -13.67 -25.76 27.48
N GLU A 235 -12.81 -25.40 28.42
CA GLU A 235 -11.56 -26.16 28.68
C GLU A 235 -11.93 -27.59 29.06
N GLU A 236 -11.55 -28.58 28.22
CA GLU A 236 -11.58 -30.00 28.59
C GLU A 236 -10.26 -30.42 29.19
#